data_fa61be4e30beac32b602db6dcb41a368
#
_entry.id   fa61be4e30beac32b602db6dcb41a368
#
_cell.length_a   1.000
_cell.length_b   1.000
_cell.length_c   1.000
_cell.angle_alpha   90.00
_cell.angle_beta   90.00
_cell.angle_gamma   90.00
#
_symmetry.space_group_name_H-M   'P 1'
#
loop_
_entity.id
_entity.type
_entity.pdbx_description
1 polymer ?
#
loop_
_entity_poly.entity_id
_entity_poly.type
_entity_poly.pdbx_seq_one_letter_code
_entity_poly.pdbx_strand_id
1 'polypeptide(L)'
;CITTACSKETNRAEINRLNDSAYSYHYRNLDSTFFYASKALSLSSSYPDGRAEALNNLAFVHIAKMNYVKAEALLKEVLNRTDNQLELLVADVQLMRLSQRKSDNKNFYHYTQQAEGCMKRLLEDKNLLDIRQQRRLVYAQSEYYIVFSAYLYYVGQIQKSSDVLSQIDPVGAIVKDTAQLL
;
A
#
# COMPACT_ATOMS: atom_id res chain seq x y z
N CYS A 1 13.22 -12.45 -31.14
CA CYS A 1 12.83 -11.18 -30.42
C CYS A 1 11.36 -11.12 -30.01
N ILE A 2 10.42 -11.67 -30.77
CA ILE A 2 8.96 -11.58 -30.46
C ILE A 2 8.57 -12.50 -29.29
N THR A 3 9.13 -13.68 -29.18
CA THR A 3 8.84 -14.66 -28.13
C THR A 3 9.28 -14.21 -26.72
N THR A 4 10.40 -13.49 -26.63
CA THR A 4 10.94 -13.02 -25.32
C THR A 4 10.14 -11.83 -24.77
N ALA A 5 9.61 -10.95 -25.63
CA ALA A 5 8.76 -9.85 -25.23
C ALA A 5 7.40 -10.35 -24.70
N CYS A 6 6.77 -11.28 -25.42
CA CYS A 6 5.51 -11.90 -25.04
C CYS A 6 5.61 -12.63 -23.67
N SER A 7 6.72 -13.34 -23.41
CA SER A 7 6.93 -14.02 -22.13
C SER A 7 7.11 -13.05 -20.94
N LYS A 8 7.75 -11.89 -21.18
CA LYS A 8 7.91 -10.85 -20.13
C LYS A 8 6.58 -10.16 -19.79
N GLU A 9 5.76 -9.87 -20.79
CA GLU A 9 4.42 -9.28 -20.56
C GLU A 9 3.50 -10.25 -19.82
N THR A 10 3.49 -11.51 -20.20
CA THR A 10 2.71 -12.55 -19.50
C THR A 10 3.14 -12.69 -18.04
N ASN A 11 4.44 -12.62 -17.75
CA ASN A 11 4.95 -12.69 -16.40
C ASN A 11 4.54 -11.45 -15.55
N ARG A 12 4.58 -10.24 -16.14
CA ARG A 12 4.12 -9.01 -15.43
C ARG A 12 2.63 -9.07 -15.11
N ALA A 13 1.80 -9.51 -16.05
CA ALA A 13 0.37 -9.66 -15.83
C ALA A 13 0.05 -10.64 -14.70
N GLU A 14 0.77 -11.76 -14.62
CA GLU A 14 0.62 -12.73 -13.54
C GLU A 14 1.07 -12.15 -12.19
N ILE A 15 2.19 -11.45 -12.12
CA ILE A 15 2.67 -10.79 -10.91
C ILE A 15 1.64 -9.75 -10.43
N ASN A 16 1.11 -8.92 -11.33
CA ASN A 16 0.07 -7.94 -10.99
C ASN A 16 -1.19 -8.62 -10.46
N ARG A 17 -1.65 -9.71 -11.10
CA ARG A 17 -2.81 -10.48 -10.64
C ARG A 17 -2.59 -11.07 -9.24
N LEU A 18 -1.40 -11.58 -8.95
CA LEU A 18 -1.05 -12.09 -7.64
C LEU A 18 -1.03 -10.99 -6.58
N ASN A 19 -0.49 -9.83 -6.90
CA ASN A 19 -0.48 -8.66 -6.00
C ASN A 19 -1.89 -8.13 -5.75
N ASP A 20 -2.74 -8.05 -6.78
CA ASP A 20 -4.16 -7.67 -6.63
C ASP A 20 -4.90 -8.69 -5.73
N SER A 21 -4.62 -9.98 -5.92
CA SER A 21 -5.18 -11.03 -5.04
C SER A 21 -4.68 -10.86 -3.60
N ALA A 22 -3.38 -10.61 -3.40
CA ALA A 22 -2.83 -10.36 -2.07
C ALA A 22 -3.54 -9.19 -1.38
N TYR A 23 -3.68 -8.05 -2.08
CA TYR A 23 -4.36 -6.88 -1.56
C TYR A 23 -5.82 -7.17 -1.19
N SER A 24 -6.56 -7.90 -2.06
CA SER A 24 -7.97 -8.21 -1.83
C SER A 24 -8.23 -9.04 -0.57
N TYR A 25 -7.21 -9.69 -0.01
CA TYR A 25 -7.28 -10.47 1.21
C TYR A 25 -6.77 -9.73 2.47
N HIS A 26 -6.27 -8.49 2.38
CA HIS A 26 -5.63 -7.76 3.49
C HIS A 26 -6.43 -7.83 4.80
N TYR A 27 -7.72 -7.53 4.76
CA TYR A 27 -8.59 -7.49 5.93
C TYR A 27 -9.46 -8.73 6.11
N ARG A 28 -9.32 -9.73 5.24
CA ARG A 28 -10.15 -10.94 5.24
C ARG A 28 -9.36 -12.19 5.65
N ASN A 29 -8.15 -12.34 5.13
CA ASN A 29 -7.34 -13.53 5.39
C ASN A 29 -5.84 -13.22 5.18
N LEU A 30 -5.12 -13.05 6.30
CA LEU A 30 -3.69 -12.73 6.27
C LEU A 30 -2.82 -13.85 5.68
N ASP A 31 -3.23 -15.11 5.80
CA ASP A 31 -2.47 -16.23 5.24
C ASP A 31 -2.61 -16.28 3.72
N SER A 32 -3.79 -15.97 3.18
CA SER A 32 -3.98 -15.78 1.74
C SER A 32 -3.20 -14.58 1.22
N THR A 33 -3.21 -13.44 1.94
CA THR A 33 -2.37 -12.28 1.61
C THR A 33 -0.90 -12.68 1.54
N PHE A 34 -0.40 -13.37 2.55
CA PHE A 34 0.98 -13.83 2.61
C PHE A 34 1.33 -14.76 1.45
N PHE A 35 0.46 -15.72 1.16
CA PHE A 35 0.65 -16.69 0.07
C PHE A 35 0.79 -15.99 -1.30
N TYR A 36 -0.18 -15.14 -1.65
CA TYR A 36 -0.17 -14.46 -2.94
C TYR A 36 0.98 -13.46 -3.07
N ALA A 37 1.27 -12.68 -2.02
CA ALA A 37 2.37 -11.74 -2.00
C ALA A 37 3.75 -12.45 -2.09
N SER A 38 3.92 -13.57 -1.39
CA SER A 38 5.16 -14.36 -1.47
C SER A 38 5.37 -14.94 -2.87
N LYS A 39 4.29 -15.41 -3.51
CA LYS A 39 4.34 -15.90 -4.89
C LYS A 39 4.67 -14.79 -5.88
N ALA A 40 4.04 -13.61 -5.73
CA ALA A 40 4.36 -12.44 -6.54
C ALA A 40 5.84 -12.04 -6.40
N LEU A 41 6.34 -12.00 -5.16
CA LEU A 41 7.74 -11.68 -4.87
C LEU A 41 8.72 -12.66 -5.54
N SER A 42 8.44 -13.96 -5.48
CA SER A 42 9.29 -15.00 -6.08
C SER A 42 9.40 -14.88 -7.60
N LEU A 43 8.36 -14.37 -8.27
CA LEU A 43 8.33 -14.21 -9.73
C LEU A 43 8.86 -12.86 -10.21
N SER A 44 9.02 -11.88 -9.31
CA SER A 44 9.24 -10.47 -9.67
C SER A 44 10.70 -10.04 -9.83
N SER A 45 11.65 -10.98 -10.00
CA SER A 45 13.08 -10.68 -10.11
C SER A 45 13.43 -9.68 -11.21
N SER A 46 12.68 -9.68 -12.32
CA SER A 46 12.84 -8.79 -13.48
C SER A 46 11.77 -7.68 -13.57
N TYR A 47 10.95 -7.51 -12.53
CA TYR A 47 9.86 -6.51 -12.48
C TYR A 47 9.90 -5.75 -11.15
N PRO A 48 10.70 -4.65 -11.07
CA PRO A 48 10.89 -3.89 -9.81
C PRO A 48 9.60 -3.39 -9.18
N ASP A 49 8.65 -2.85 -9.95
CA ASP A 49 7.38 -2.34 -9.43
C ASP A 49 6.52 -3.46 -8.81
N GLY A 50 6.39 -4.60 -9.51
CA GLY A 50 5.66 -5.75 -8.98
C GLY A 50 6.34 -6.35 -7.74
N ARG A 51 7.67 -6.24 -7.65
CA ARG A 51 8.44 -6.62 -6.46
C ARG A 51 8.13 -5.69 -5.28
N ALA A 52 8.16 -4.37 -5.52
CA ALA A 52 7.87 -3.37 -4.48
C ALA A 52 6.44 -3.54 -3.93
N GLU A 53 5.48 -3.78 -4.81
CA GLU A 53 4.09 -4.06 -4.42
C GLU A 53 3.98 -5.33 -3.56
N ALA A 54 4.67 -6.42 -3.94
CA ALA A 54 4.70 -7.65 -3.16
C ALA A 54 5.32 -7.45 -1.77
N LEU A 55 6.39 -6.66 -1.68
CA LEU A 55 7.02 -6.31 -0.40
C LEU A 55 6.07 -5.48 0.49
N ASN A 56 5.34 -4.52 -0.09
CA ASN A 56 4.31 -3.76 0.61
C ASN A 56 3.21 -4.66 1.16
N ASN A 57 2.69 -5.62 0.37
CA ASN A 57 1.69 -6.59 0.82
C ASN A 57 2.21 -7.49 1.95
N LEU A 58 3.47 -7.95 1.87
CA LEU A 58 4.10 -8.73 2.93
C LEU A 58 4.32 -7.92 4.22
N ALA A 59 4.71 -6.65 4.08
CA ALA A 59 4.88 -5.75 5.22
C ALA A 59 3.56 -5.57 5.98
N PHE A 60 2.44 -5.41 5.26
CA PHE A 60 1.10 -5.37 5.87
C PHE A 60 0.84 -6.61 6.75
N VAL A 61 1.09 -7.81 6.24
CA VAL A 61 0.92 -9.06 7.00
C VAL A 61 1.79 -9.07 8.25
N HIS A 62 3.06 -8.65 8.13
CA HIS A 62 3.97 -8.62 9.26
C HIS A 62 3.59 -7.58 10.32
N ILE A 63 3.05 -6.43 9.92
CA ILE A 63 2.49 -5.43 10.86
C ILE A 63 1.29 -6.04 11.59
N ALA A 64 0.36 -6.67 10.87
CA ALA A 64 -0.83 -7.28 11.45
C ALA A 64 -0.49 -8.44 12.42
N LYS A 65 0.57 -9.20 12.12
CA LYS A 65 1.09 -10.28 12.98
C LYS A 65 2.11 -9.78 14.04
N MET A 66 2.26 -8.47 14.24
CA MET A 66 3.17 -7.82 15.19
C MET A 66 4.67 -8.13 14.96
N ASN A 67 5.06 -8.59 13.79
CA ASN A 67 6.45 -8.84 13.40
C ASN A 67 7.10 -7.55 12.89
N TYR A 68 7.19 -6.53 13.76
CA TYR A 68 7.53 -5.16 13.37
C TYR A 68 8.92 -4.99 12.76
N VAL A 69 9.92 -5.74 13.26
CA VAL A 69 11.29 -5.70 12.73
C VAL A 69 11.32 -6.15 11.27
N LYS A 70 10.60 -7.24 10.96
CA LYS A 70 10.53 -7.76 9.59
C LYS A 70 9.73 -6.85 8.68
N ALA A 71 8.63 -6.30 9.16
CA ALA A 71 7.85 -5.31 8.42
C ALA A 71 8.71 -4.09 8.03
N GLU A 72 9.43 -3.53 9.00
CA GLU A 72 10.30 -2.38 8.78
C GLU A 72 11.42 -2.66 7.76
N ALA A 73 12.03 -3.85 7.82
CA ALA A 73 13.06 -4.25 6.85
C ALA A 73 12.51 -4.32 5.42
N LEU A 74 11.31 -4.90 5.22
CA LEU A 74 10.64 -4.97 3.92
C LEU A 74 10.31 -3.59 3.37
N LEU A 75 9.77 -2.69 4.20
CA LEU A 75 9.43 -1.32 3.80
C LEU A 75 10.68 -0.49 3.46
N LYS A 76 11.77 -0.64 4.21
CA LYS A 76 13.05 -0.03 3.88
C LYS A 76 13.61 -0.56 2.55
N GLU A 77 13.41 -1.84 2.24
CA GLU A 77 13.78 -2.37 0.93
C GLU A 77 12.98 -1.68 -0.19
N VAL A 78 11.68 -1.45 -0.02
CA VAL A 78 10.87 -0.69 -0.98
C VAL A 78 11.46 0.71 -1.18
N LEU A 79 11.62 1.49 -0.09
CA LEU A 79 12.12 2.87 -0.16
C LEU A 79 13.48 3.00 -0.85
N ASN A 80 14.34 1.97 -0.73
CA ASN A 80 15.71 2.00 -1.27
C ASN A 80 15.82 1.46 -2.70
N ARG A 81 14.79 0.79 -3.24
CA ARG A 81 14.92 0.04 -4.49
C ARG A 81 13.90 0.41 -5.57
N THR A 82 12.97 1.30 -5.30
CA THR A 82 12.01 1.76 -6.31
C THR A 82 11.91 3.27 -6.34
N ASP A 83 11.74 3.80 -7.55
CA ASP A 83 11.37 5.20 -7.79
C ASP A 83 9.86 5.35 -8.09
N ASN A 84 9.11 4.25 -8.06
CA ASN A 84 7.68 4.25 -8.31
C ASN A 84 6.93 4.96 -7.18
N GLN A 85 6.41 6.16 -7.46
CA GLN A 85 5.77 7.04 -6.48
C GLN A 85 4.56 6.38 -5.80
N LEU A 86 3.83 5.51 -6.50
CA LEU A 86 2.69 4.81 -5.92
C LEU A 86 3.14 3.78 -4.86
N GLU A 87 4.22 3.03 -5.14
CA GLU A 87 4.77 2.08 -4.18
C GLU A 87 5.43 2.77 -2.98
N LEU A 88 6.05 3.93 -3.20
CA LEU A 88 6.58 4.77 -2.12
C LEU A 88 5.45 5.30 -1.23
N LEU A 89 4.34 5.79 -1.81
CA LEU A 89 3.16 6.20 -1.04
C LEU A 89 2.62 5.06 -0.17
N VAL A 90 2.47 3.86 -0.75
CA VAL A 90 1.99 2.69 0.01
C VAL A 90 2.96 2.33 1.14
N ALA A 91 4.27 2.38 0.89
CA ALA A 91 5.29 2.11 1.91
C ALA A 91 5.23 3.15 3.05
N ASP A 92 5.11 4.44 2.74
CA ASP A 92 4.99 5.50 3.75
C ASP A 92 3.74 5.32 4.61
N VAL A 93 2.59 4.97 4.01
CA VAL A 93 1.35 4.67 4.76
C VAL A 93 1.52 3.46 5.68
N GLN A 94 2.22 2.42 5.23
CA GLN A 94 2.54 1.27 6.09
C GLN A 94 3.52 1.64 7.21
N LEU A 95 4.47 2.53 6.97
CA LEU A 95 5.40 3.05 7.98
C LEU A 95 4.68 3.95 9.01
N MET A 96 3.67 4.75 8.58
CA MET A 96 2.76 5.45 9.50
C MET A 96 2.06 4.43 10.42
N ARG A 97 1.47 3.39 9.86
CA ARG A 97 0.80 2.30 10.62
C ARG A 97 1.76 1.62 11.60
N LEU A 98 2.96 1.30 11.16
CA LEU A 98 4.00 0.70 12.00
C LEU A 98 4.41 1.63 13.15
N SER A 99 4.61 2.91 12.86
CA SER A 99 4.97 3.93 13.86
C SER A 99 3.85 4.10 14.90
N GLN A 100 2.59 4.12 14.46
CA GLN A 100 1.43 4.13 15.38
C GLN A 100 1.45 2.91 16.32
N ARG A 101 1.69 1.70 15.80
CA ARG A 101 1.76 0.46 16.61
C ARG A 101 2.92 0.47 17.61
N LYS A 102 4.00 1.16 17.28
CA LYS A 102 5.19 1.31 18.14
C LYS A 102 5.09 2.52 19.08
N SER A 103 4.02 3.30 19.03
CA SER A 103 3.86 4.59 19.73
C SER A 103 4.98 5.59 19.40
N ASP A 104 5.52 5.53 18.19
CA ASP A 104 6.59 6.41 17.70
C ASP A 104 5.99 7.61 16.96
N ASN A 105 5.59 8.62 17.73
CA ASN A 105 4.93 9.82 17.20
C ASN A 105 5.83 10.59 16.23
N LYS A 106 7.14 10.64 16.48
CA LYS A 106 8.08 11.37 15.63
C LYS A 106 8.11 10.77 14.22
N ASN A 107 8.30 9.46 14.12
CA ASN A 107 8.30 8.78 12.83
C ASN A 107 6.90 8.74 12.20
N PHE A 108 5.83 8.68 13.00
CA PHE A 108 4.47 8.80 12.47
C PHE A 108 4.29 10.10 11.68
N TYR A 109 4.61 11.25 12.27
CA TYR A 109 4.50 12.54 11.58
C TYR A 109 5.46 12.68 10.40
N HIS A 110 6.67 12.14 10.51
CA HIS A 110 7.61 12.13 9.41
C HIS A 110 7.03 11.42 8.17
N TYR A 111 6.54 10.20 8.33
CA TYR A 111 5.95 9.45 7.22
C TYR A 111 4.61 10.02 6.76
N THR A 112 3.82 10.64 7.64
CA THR A 112 2.62 11.41 7.24
C THR A 112 2.98 12.50 6.22
N GLN A 113 3.99 13.30 6.49
CA GLN A 113 4.43 14.36 5.57
C GLN A 113 4.96 13.80 4.24
N GLN A 114 5.70 12.68 4.27
CA GLN A 114 6.17 12.01 3.04
C GLN A 114 4.98 11.52 2.21
N ALA A 115 4.03 10.82 2.83
CA ALA A 115 2.83 10.31 2.18
C ALA A 115 1.99 11.44 1.56
N GLU A 116 1.76 12.55 2.27
CA GLU A 116 1.02 13.71 1.77
C GLU A 116 1.69 14.32 0.54
N GLY A 117 3.01 14.53 0.60
CA GLY A 117 3.76 15.08 -0.53
C GLY A 117 3.74 14.17 -1.75
N CYS A 118 3.86 12.85 -1.55
CA CYS A 118 3.78 11.85 -2.60
C CYS A 118 2.38 11.76 -3.21
N MET A 119 1.35 11.72 -2.36
CA MET A 119 -0.05 11.66 -2.77
C MET A 119 -0.45 12.90 -3.60
N LYS A 120 0.00 14.09 -3.19
CA LYS A 120 -0.27 15.33 -3.94
C LYS A 120 0.27 15.25 -5.37
N ARG A 121 1.53 14.84 -5.54
CA ARG A 121 2.16 14.68 -6.88
C ARG A 121 1.40 13.66 -7.73
N LEU A 122 1.05 12.50 -7.16
CA LEU A 122 0.30 11.46 -7.87
C LEU A 122 -1.10 11.90 -8.29
N LEU A 123 -1.76 12.77 -7.53
CA LEU A 123 -3.07 13.32 -7.86
C LEU A 123 -2.97 14.39 -8.98
N GLU A 124 -1.91 15.20 -8.98
CA GLU A 124 -1.62 16.15 -10.06
C GLU A 124 -1.38 15.42 -11.39
N ASP A 125 -0.67 14.28 -11.35
CA ASP A 125 -0.30 13.46 -12.51
C ASP A 125 -1.27 12.28 -12.75
N LYS A 126 -2.45 12.26 -12.13
CA LYS A 126 -3.38 11.12 -12.14
C LYS A 126 -3.71 10.62 -13.56
N ASN A 127 -3.78 11.53 -14.52
CA ASN A 127 -4.10 11.19 -15.92
C ASN A 127 -2.96 10.42 -16.63
N LEU A 128 -1.76 10.39 -16.08
CA LEU A 128 -0.63 9.63 -16.60
C LEU A 128 -0.62 8.19 -16.08
N LEU A 129 -1.44 7.88 -15.07
CA LEU A 129 -1.56 6.56 -14.49
C LEU A 129 -2.52 5.70 -15.32
N ASP A 130 -2.19 4.41 -15.48
CA ASP A 130 -3.13 3.45 -16.04
C ASP A 130 -4.30 3.16 -15.08
N ILE A 131 -5.33 2.46 -15.56
CA ILE A 131 -6.56 2.18 -14.79
C ILE A 131 -6.25 1.40 -13.50
N ARG A 132 -5.31 0.44 -13.54
CA ARG A 132 -4.91 -0.31 -12.35
C ARG A 132 -4.22 0.58 -11.34
N GLN A 133 -3.29 1.42 -11.79
CA GLN A 133 -2.57 2.38 -10.94
C GLN A 133 -3.53 3.42 -10.33
N GLN A 134 -4.49 3.94 -11.11
CA GLN A 134 -5.50 4.87 -10.60
C GLN A 134 -6.33 4.24 -9.48
N ARG A 135 -6.78 2.98 -9.65
CA ARG A 135 -7.49 2.24 -8.61
C ARG A 135 -6.63 2.06 -7.35
N ARG A 136 -5.36 1.68 -7.53
CA ARG A 136 -4.42 1.53 -6.41
C ARG A 136 -4.14 2.85 -5.69
N LEU A 137 -4.08 3.97 -6.40
CA LEU A 137 -3.95 5.29 -5.80
C LEU A 137 -5.14 5.62 -4.89
N VAL A 138 -6.37 5.34 -5.34
CA VAL A 138 -7.57 5.51 -4.51
C VAL A 138 -7.49 4.66 -3.24
N TYR A 139 -7.02 3.42 -3.33
CA TYR A 139 -6.84 2.56 -2.18
C TYR A 139 -5.76 3.07 -1.23
N ALA A 140 -4.61 3.48 -1.74
CA ALA A 140 -3.53 4.04 -0.92
C ALA A 140 -3.97 5.32 -0.20
N GLN A 141 -4.74 6.17 -0.86
CA GLN A 141 -5.35 7.37 -0.27
C GLN A 141 -6.32 7.02 0.87
N SER A 142 -7.16 6.03 0.68
CA SER A 142 -8.09 5.58 1.71
C SER A 142 -7.36 4.99 2.92
N GLU A 143 -6.34 4.17 2.69
CA GLU A 143 -5.48 3.64 3.75
C GLU A 143 -4.78 4.75 4.53
N TYR A 144 -4.30 5.79 3.85
CA TYR A 144 -3.75 6.97 4.48
C TYR A 144 -4.75 7.60 5.46
N TYR A 145 -5.98 7.88 5.00
CA TYR A 145 -7.01 8.49 5.85
C TYR A 145 -7.40 7.59 7.03
N ILE A 146 -7.51 6.28 6.82
CA ILE A 146 -7.81 5.31 7.89
C ILE A 146 -6.71 5.34 8.96
N VAL A 147 -5.44 5.26 8.57
CA VAL A 147 -4.31 5.23 9.50
C VAL A 147 -4.18 6.57 10.23
N PHE A 148 -4.31 7.68 9.51
CA PHE A 148 -4.20 9.02 10.10
C PHE A 148 -5.36 9.31 11.07
N SER A 149 -6.59 8.99 10.69
CA SER A 149 -7.75 9.11 11.54
C SER A 149 -7.63 8.26 12.82
N ALA A 150 -7.22 7.00 12.69
CA ALA A 150 -7.00 6.13 13.85
C ALA A 150 -5.96 6.72 14.82
N TYR A 151 -4.86 7.29 14.31
CA TYR A 151 -3.88 7.99 15.14
C TYR A 151 -4.48 9.20 15.86
N LEU A 152 -5.22 10.07 15.15
CA LEU A 152 -5.88 11.23 15.74
C LEU A 152 -6.85 10.83 16.84
N TYR A 153 -7.59 9.76 16.65
CA TYR A 153 -8.48 9.22 17.68
C TYR A 153 -7.70 8.80 18.93
N TYR A 154 -6.58 8.07 18.77
CA TYR A 154 -5.75 7.63 19.90
C TYR A 154 -5.14 8.80 20.70
N VAL A 155 -4.80 9.91 20.04
CA VAL A 155 -4.27 11.10 20.74
C VAL A 155 -5.37 12.07 21.21
N GLY A 156 -6.63 11.63 21.18
CA GLY A 156 -7.77 12.39 21.71
C GLY A 156 -8.31 13.50 20.80
N GLN A 157 -7.86 13.58 19.54
CA GLN A 157 -8.35 14.57 18.57
C GLN A 157 -9.55 14.04 17.79
N ILE A 158 -10.64 13.73 18.50
CA ILE A 158 -11.80 12.98 17.98
C ILE A 158 -12.46 13.70 16.79
N GLN A 159 -12.67 15.03 16.89
CA GLN A 159 -13.30 15.80 15.82
C GLN A 159 -12.44 15.74 14.54
N LYS A 160 -11.15 15.99 14.66
CA LYS A 160 -10.24 15.89 13.50
C LYS A 160 -10.18 14.49 12.91
N SER A 161 -10.25 13.45 13.74
CA SER A 161 -10.35 12.06 13.30
C SER A 161 -11.57 11.85 12.40
N SER A 162 -12.73 12.34 12.84
CA SER A 162 -13.98 12.28 12.06
C SER A 162 -13.88 13.05 10.73
N ASP A 163 -13.30 14.26 10.78
CA ASP A 163 -13.12 15.11 9.59
C ASP A 163 -12.20 14.44 8.55
N VAL A 164 -11.15 13.74 8.99
CA VAL A 164 -10.26 12.98 8.12
C VAL A 164 -10.98 11.79 7.51
N LEU A 165 -11.76 11.02 8.28
CA LEU A 165 -12.54 9.89 7.74
C LEU A 165 -13.56 10.33 6.70
N SER A 166 -14.15 11.51 6.85
CA SER A 166 -15.14 12.04 5.89
C SER A 166 -14.55 12.32 4.50
N GLN A 167 -13.22 12.34 4.37
CA GLN A 167 -12.53 12.51 3.08
C GLN A 167 -12.47 11.21 2.26
N ILE A 168 -12.77 10.06 2.86
CA ILE A 168 -12.87 8.80 2.12
C ILE A 168 -14.13 8.86 1.26
N ASP A 169 -13.96 8.77 -0.07
CA ASP A 169 -15.09 8.74 -1.01
C ASP A 169 -15.86 7.41 -0.90
N PRO A 170 -17.07 7.40 -0.32
CA PRO A 170 -17.85 6.17 -0.17
C PRO A 170 -18.47 5.69 -1.48
N VAL A 171 -18.47 6.51 -2.53
CA VAL A 171 -19.15 6.23 -3.82
C VAL A 171 -18.16 5.89 -4.93
N GLY A 172 -16.87 6.14 -4.74
CA GLY A 172 -15.82 5.88 -5.71
C GLY A 172 -15.50 4.39 -5.94
N ALA A 173 -14.33 4.11 -6.48
CA ALA A 173 -13.87 2.75 -6.78
C ALA A 173 -13.84 1.82 -5.55
N ILE A 174 -13.82 2.39 -4.34
CA ILE A 174 -13.77 1.68 -3.05
C ILE A 174 -15.07 0.93 -2.76
N VAL A 175 -16.23 1.50 -3.08
CA VAL A 175 -17.55 0.87 -2.82
C VAL A 175 -17.71 -0.45 -3.57
N LYS A 176 -16.98 -0.63 -4.66
CA LYS A 176 -17.00 -1.87 -5.45
C LYS A 176 -16.03 -2.92 -4.94
N ASP A 177 -15.16 -2.57 -4.01
CA ASP A 177 -14.16 -3.47 -3.45
C ASP A 177 -14.43 -3.69 -1.95
N THR A 178 -15.05 -4.83 -1.65
CA THR A 178 -15.43 -5.22 -0.28
C THR A 178 -14.25 -5.38 0.68
N ALA A 179 -13.00 -5.35 0.18
CA ALA A 179 -11.81 -5.48 1.01
C ALA A 179 -11.58 -4.29 1.96
N GLN A 180 -12.14 -3.12 1.65
CA GLN A 180 -12.00 -1.91 2.48
C GLN A 180 -13.26 -1.58 3.31
N LEU A 181 -14.37 -2.28 3.07
CA LEU A 181 -15.63 -2.04 3.78
C LEU A 181 -15.78 -2.90 5.06
N LEU A 182 -14.84 -3.79 5.34
CA LEU A 182 -14.80 -4.65 6.52
C LEU A 182 -13.66 -4.24 7.47
#